data_4c4eacb7ff1bc7e5345c507d70b5b827
#
_entry.id   4c4eacb7ff1bc7e5345c507d70b5b827
#
_cell.length_a   1.000
_cell.length_b   1.000
_cell.length_c   1.000
_cell.angle_alpha   90.00
_cell.angle_beta   90.00
_cell.angle_gamma   90.00
#
_symmetry.space_group_name_H-M   'P 1'
#
loop_
_entity.id
_entity.type
_entity.pdbx_description
1 polymer ?
#
loop_
_entity_poly.entity_id
_entity_poly.type
_entity_poly.pdbx_seq_one_letter_code
_entity_poly.pdbx_strand_id
1 'polypeptide(L)'
;MSPQSETAAPSPLETWPPQWSPSAVVLDCDGLLVDTEARWLALQEDYLSRHGAGLDPVARRALTGRPIEVVVAALAEAVGKDPHLAGAELLAEHEERMGGPLEPLPGVVDTVRAIAARRPLAVASNSPRDLLEGTLEGLGLADAFDTAISFDDVVAAKPAPDLYLAAAAALGAAPADCLAVEDSETGAQAALAAGMQLIAVPSIPGQEPVAPRRLDSLADPVLAEWIAGWEVRR
;
A
#
# COMPACT_ATOMS: atom_id res chain seq x y z
N MET A 1 21.47 29.69 22.35
CA MET A 1 21.01 28.42 22.89
C MET A 1 20.46 27.63 21.71
N SER A 2 21.23 26.66 21.21
CA SER A 2 20.76 25.77 20.15
C SER A 2 19.71 24.83 20.73
N PRO A 3 18.59 24.54 20.01
CA PRO A 3 17.65 23.52 20.46
C PRO A 3 18.36 22.18 20.42
N GLN A 4 18.39 21.51 21.57
CA GLN A 4 18.83 20.12 21.64
C GLN A 4 17.86 19.31 20.79
N SER A 5 18.38 18.59 19.81
CA SER A 5 17.63 17.59 19.07
C SER A 5 17.21 16.51 20.08
N GLU A 6 15.94 16.50 20.45
CA GLU A 6 15.33 15.40 21.17
C GLU A 6 15.48 14.16 20.28
N THR A 7 16.40 13.27 20.62
CA THR A 7 16.51 11.99 19.96
C THR A 7 15.22 11.23 20.25
N ALA A 8 14.40 11.00 19.21
CA ALA A 8 13.21 10.17 19.32
C ALA A 8 13.58 8.82 19.97
N ALA A 9 12.71 8.32 20.84
CA ALA A 9 12.92 7.01 21.43
C ALA A 9 13.01 5.94 20.31
N PRO A 10 13.89 4.92 20.48
CA PRO A 10 14.04 3.86 19.49
C PRO A 10 12.69 3.15 19.28
N SER A 11 12.42 2.75 18.03
CA SER A 11 11.19 2.03 17.70
C SER A 11 11.17 0.66 18.39
N PRO A 12 10.02 0.24 18.94
CA PRO A 12 9.88 -1.11 19.51
C PRO A 12 10.12 -2.23 18.48
N LEU A 13 10.04 -1.91 17.17
CA LEU A 13 10.24 -2.85 16.07
C LEU A 13 11.73 -3.09 15.73
N GLU A 14 12.67 -2.37 16.32
CA GLU A 14 14.10 -2.62 16.12
C GLU A 14 14.51 -4.00 16.68
N THR A 15 13.82 -4.49 17.72
CA THR A 15 13.94 -5.87 18.18
C THR A 15 12.83 -6.71 17.53
N TRP A 16 13.18 -7.88 16.96
CA TRP A 16 12.25 -8.72 16.23
C TRP A 16 12.24 -10.18 16.74
N PRO A 17 11.09 -10.78 17.11
CA PRO A 17 9.81 -10.09 17.31
C PRO A 17 9.86 -9.13 18.49
N PRO A 18 9.08 -8.02 18.44
CA PRO A 18 9.03 -7.06 19.54
C PRO A 18 8.20 -7.59 20.73
N GLN A 19 8.50 -7.10 21.93
CA GLN A 19 7.64 -7.33 23.11
C GLN A 19 6.40 -6.41 23.14
N TRP A 20 6.39 -5.41 22.28
CA TRP A 20 5.27 -4.49 22.09
C TRP A 20 4.17 -5.13 21.25
N SER A 21 2.93 -4.73 21.45
CA SER A 21 1.82 -5.04 20.55
C SER A 21 0.99 -3.80 20.27
N PRO A 22 0.51 -3.60 19.02
CA PRO A 22 -0.25 -2.40 18.66
C PRO A 22 -1.63 -2.40 19.29
N SER A 23 -2.20 -1.19 19.48
CA SER A 23 -3.61 -1.02 19.82
C SER A 23 -4.52 -1.17 18.60
N ALA A 24 -4.03 -0.82 17.40
CA ALA A 24 -4.71 -0.95 16.14
C ALA A 24 -3.70 -1.14 15.00
N VAL A 25 -4.15 -1.66 13.86
CA VAL A 25 -3.31 -1.87 12.69
C VAL A 25 -3.90 -1.16 11.48
N VAL A 26 -3.07 -0.54 10.67
CA VAL A 26 -3.44 0.10 9.41
C VAL A 26 -2.59 -0.49 8.30
N LEU A 27 -3.21 -1.14 7.33
CA LEU A 27 -2.53 -1.72 6.17
C LEU A 27 -2.68 -0.79 4.97
N ASP A 28 -1.65 -0.70 4.14
CA ASP A 28 -1.83 -0.27 2.76
C ASP A 28 -2.60 -1.32 1.96
N CYS A 29 -3.01 -1.00 0.74
CA CYS A 29 -3.76 -1.90 -0.15
C CYS A 29 -2.91 -2.31 -1.36
N ASP A 30 -2.52 -1.34 -2.17
CA ASP A 30 -1.91 -1.53 -3.48
C ASP A 30 -0.42 -1.89 -3.35
N GLY A 31 -0.03 -3.07 -3.82
CA GLY A 31 1.33 -3.58 -3.63
C GLY A 31 1.55 -4.33 -2.30
N LEU A 32 0.64 -4.19 -1.32
CA LEU A 32 0.71 -4.92 -0.05
C LEU A 32 -0.29 -6.08 0.02
N LEU A 33 -1.57 -5.84 -0.31
CA LEU A 33 -2.63 -6.86 -0.29
C LEU A 33 -2.77 -7.56 -1.64
N VAL A 34 -2.55 -6.83 -2.72
CA VAL A 34 -2.69 -7.29 -4.10
C VAL A 34 -1.58 -6.69 -4.95
N ASP A 35 -1.07 -7.46 -5.92
CA ASP A 35 -0.04 -6.99 -6.84
C ASP A 35 -0.66 -6.17 -7.97
N THR A 36 -1.04 -4.94 -7.65
CA THR A 36 -1.59 -3.99 -8.63
C THR A 36 -0.51 -3.44 -9.55
N GLU A 37 0.74 -3.32 -9.08
CA GLU A 37 1.86 -2.81 -9.88
C GLU A 37 2.21 -3.78 -11.02
N ALA A 38 2.33 -5.09 -10.75
CA ALA A 38 2.58 -6.07 -11.81
C ALA A 38 1.45 -6.08 -12.86
N ARG A 39 0.20 -5.93 -12.43
CA ARG A 39 -0.96 -5.82 -13.34
C ARG A 39 -0.88 -4.56 -14.20
N TRP A 40 -0.55 -3.43 -13.59
CA TRP A 40 -0.37 -2.17 -14.29
C TRP A 40 0.78 -2.24 -15.30
N LEU A 41 1.91 -2.85 -14.93
CA LEU A 41 3.02 -3.09 -15.84
C LEU A 41 2.64 -4.01 -16.99
N ALA A 42 1.94 -5.10 -16.72
CA ALA A 42 1.45 -6.02 -17.75
C ALA A 42 0.49 -5.33 -18.74
N LEU A 43 -0.41 -4.47 -18.23
CA LEU A 43 -1.29 -3.64 -19.06
C LEU A 43 -0.50 -2.74 -20.01
N GLN A 44 0.52 -2.05 -19.50
CA GLN A 44 1.37 -1.17 -20.32
C GLN A 44 2.10 -1.97 -21.40
N GLU A 45 2.62 -3.15 -21.09
CA GLU A 45 3.30 -4.02 -22.06
C GLU A 45 2.35 -4.48 -23.16
N ASP A 46 1.17 -4.94 -22.79
CA ASP A 46 0.15 -5.36 -23.75
C ASP A 46 -0.31 -4.21 -24.63
N TYR A 47 -0.48 -3.01 -24.05
CA TYR A 47 -0.86 -1.81 -24.78
C TYR A 47 0.19 -1.45 -25.82
N LEU A 48 1.46 -1.38 -25.45
CA LEU A 48 2.56 -1.10 -26.37
C LEU A 48 2.67 -2.17 -27.46
N SER A 49 2.62 -3.45 -27.08
CA SER A 49 2.75 -4.59 -28.00
C SER A 49 1.66 -4.59 -29.07
N ARG A 50 0.41 -4.33 -28.71
CA ARG A 50 -0.72 -4.27 -29.67
C ARG A 50 -0.60 -3.12 -30.68
N HIS A 51 0.12 -2.06 -30.33
CA HIS A 51 0.38 -0.94 -31.21
C HIS A 51 1.73 -1.06 -31.95
N GLY A 52 2.42 -2.22 -31.82
CA GLY A 52 3.71 -2.45 -32.45
C GLY A 52 4.83 -1.54 -31.92
N ALA A 53 4.67 -1.04 -30.71
CA ALA A 53 5.59 -0.13 -30.02
C ALA A 53 6.26 -0.82 -28.83
N GLY A 54 7.26 -0.16 -28.24
CA GLY A 54 7.95 -0.60 -27.04
C GLY A 54 8.71 0.55 -26.41
N LEU A 55 8.99 0.42 -25.12
CA LEU A 55 9.90 1.31 -24.41
C LEU A 55 11.20 0.57 -24.12
N ASP A 56 12.32 1.27 -24.25
CA ASP A 56 13.59 0.71 -23.81
C ASP A 56 13.60 0.50 -22.27
N PRO A 57 14.45 -0.40 -21.75
CA PRO A 57 14.45 -0.74 -20.31
C PRO A 57 14.77 0.45 -19.39
N VAL A 58 15.48 1.47 -19.87
CA VAL A 58 15.82 2.67 -19.08
C VAL A 58 14.59 3.57 -18.97
N ALA A 59 13.93 3.84 -20.13
CA ALA A 59 12.69 4.61 -20.18
C ALA A 59 11.59 3.95 -19.31
N ARG A 60 11.46 2.62 -19.37
CA ARG A 60 10.51 1.86 -18.55
C ARG A 60 10.77 2.05 -17.07
N ARG A 61 12.01 1.88 -16.60
CA ARG A 61 12.36 2.10 -15.19
C ARG A 61 12.10 3.52 -14.71
N ALA A 62 12.28 4.52 -15.61
CA ALA A 62 12.02 5.91 -15.28
C ALA A 62 10.52 6.22 -15.09
N LEU A 63 9.62 5.35 -15.53
CA LEU A 63 8.17 5.49 -15.37
C LEU A 63 7.63 4.78 -14.13
N THR A 64 8.39 3.84 -13.54
CA THR A 64 7.96 3.11 -12.35
C THR A 64 7.73 4.07 -11.17
N GLY A 65 6.56 3.98 -10.53
CA GLY A 65 6.17 4.86 -9.42
C GLY A 65 5.88 6.32 -9.81
N ARG A 66 5.80 6.63 -11.12
CA ARG A 66 5.41 7.97 -11.58
C ARG A 66 3.89 8.13 -11.57
N PRO A 67 3.40 9.37 -11.45
CA PRO A 67 1.97 9.66 -11.61
C PRO A 67 1.43 9.11 -12.93
N ILE A 68 0.18 8.63 -12.91
CA ILE A 68 -0.46 7.98 -14.05
C ILE A 68 -0.45 8.85 -15.31
N GLU A 69 -0.59 10.16 -15.17
CA GLU A 69 -0.59 11.12 -16.28
C GLU A 69 0.76 11.14 -16.99
N VAL A 70 1.86 10.99 -16.24
CA VAL A 70 3.22 10.93 -16.80
C VAL A 70 3.42 9.63 -17.57
N VAL A 71 2.95 8.52 -17.02
CA VAL A 71 3.01 7.20 -17.66
C VAL A 71 2.18 7.19 -18.94
N VAL A 72 0.94 7.65 -18.88
CA VAL A 72 0.03 7.74 -20.04
C VAL A 72 0.63 8.59 -21.16
N ALA A 73 1.22 9.76 -20.82
CA ALA A 73 1.84 10.62 -21.82
C ALA A 73 3.00 9.92 -22.55
N ALA A 74 3.86 9.20 -21.82
CA ALA A 74 4.97 8.45 -22.39
C ALA A 74 4.51 7.27 -23.28
N LEU A 75 3.46 6.54 -22.84
CA LEU A 75 2.88 5.46 -23.63
C LEU A 75 2.23 5.99 -24.92
N ALA A 76 1.48 7.10 -24.81
CA ALA A 76 0.85 7.76 -25.95
C ALA A 76 1.88 8.21 -26.99
N GLU A 77 2.99 8.84 -26.55
CA GLU A 77 4.11 9.21 -27.40
C GLU A 77 4.70 7.98 -28.12
N ALA A 78 4.96 6.90 -27.38
CA ALA A 78 5.53 5.67 -27.93
C ALA A 78 4.65 5.02 -29.01
N VAL A 79 3.33 5.12 -28.90
CA VAL A 79 2.37 4.56 -29.87
C VAL A 79 1.86 5.57 -30.91
N GLY A 80 2.30 6.84 -30.83
CA GLY A 80 1.89 7.90 -31.75
C GLY A 80 0.42 8.31 -31.64
N LYS A 81 -0.16 8.22 -30.43
CA LYS A 81 -1.55 8.60 -30.13
C LYS A 81 -1.66 9.91 -29.34
N ASP A 82 -2.84 10.49 -29.38
CA ASP A 82 -3.19 11.59 -28.47
C ASP A 82 -3.23 11.09 -27.01
N PRO A 83 -2.61 11.79 -26.03
CA PRO A 83 -2.56 11.35 -24.64
C PRO A 83 -3.95 11.17 -23.99
N HIS A 84 -4.97 11.96 -24.36
CA HIS A 84 -6.31 11.82 -23.82
C HIS A 84 -6.99 10.54 -24.31
N LEU A 85 -6.79 10.20 -25.60
CA LEU A 85 -7.31 8.97 -26.17
C LEU A 85 -6.62 7.74 -25.60
N ALA A 86 -5.29 7.77 -25.49
CA ALA A 86 -4.51 6.69 -24.89
C ALA A 86 -4.88 6.49 -23.41
N GLY A 87 -5.07 7.58 -22.67
CA GLY A 87 -5.50 7.54 -21.28
C GLY A 87 -6.88 6.90 -21.09
N ALA A 88 -7.85 7.28 -21.94
CA ALA A 88 -9.18 6.69 -21.89
C ALA A 88 -9.17 5.18 -22.22
N GLU A 89 -8.37 4.76 -23.21
CA GLU A 89 -8.20 3.33 -23.54
C GLU A 89 -7.56 2.56 -22.40
N LEU A 90 -6.47 3.08 -21.82
CA LEU A 90 -5.75 2.45 -20.71
C LEU A 90 -6.61 2.37 -19.46
N LEU A 91 -7.39 3.41 -19.16
CA LEU A 91 -8.29 3.41 -18.00
C LEU A 91 -9.40 2.36 -18.17
N ALA A 92 -10.05 2.31 -19.32
CA ALA A 92 -11.09 1.31 -19.60
C ALA A 92 -10.56 -0.12 -19.48
N GLU A 93 -9.35 -0.38 -20.00
CA GLU A 93 -8.71 -1.70 -19.88
C GLU A 93 -8.26 -2.00 -18.46
N HIS A 94 -7.82 -0.99 -17.71
CA HIS A 94 -7.49 -1.14 -16.30
C HIS A 94 -8.73 -1.55 -15.49
N GLU A 95 -9.86 -0.86 -15.68
CA GLU A 95 -11.14 -1.19 -15.05
C GLU A 95 -11.59 -2.62 -15.40
N GLU A 96 -11.49 -3.02 -16.67
CA GLU A 96 -11.84 -4.38 -17.12
C GLU A 96 -10.95 -5.44 -16.44
N ARG A 97 -9.65 -5.20 -16.34
CA ARG A 97 -8.69 -6.12 -15.71
C ARG A 97 -8.81 -6.17 -14.19
N MET A 98 -9.15 -5.04 -13.57
CA MET A 98 -9.40 -4.98 -12.11
C MET A 98 -10.75 -5.63 -11.74
N GLY A 99 -11.71 -5.69 -12.68
CA GLY A 99 -12.96 -6.44 -12.50
C GLY A 99 -12.82 -7.97 -12.56
N GLY A 100 -11.61 -8.49 -12.83
CA GLY A 100 -11.32 -9.93 -12.79
C GLY A 100 -11.00 -10.43 -11.38
N PRO A 101 -10.82 -11.77 -11.20
CA PRO A 101 -10.41 -12.34 -9.93
C PRO A 101 -9.10 -11.70 -9.45
N LEU A 102 -9.10 -11.17 -8.23
CA LEU A 102 -7.92 -10.64 -7.58
C LEU A 102 -7.26 -11.77 -6.78
N GLU A 103 -5.96 -11.96 -7.02
CA GLU A 103 -5.17 -12.89 -6.21
C GLU A 103 -4.43 -12.12 -5.12
N PRO A 104 -4.64 -12.47 -3.84
CA PRO A 104 -3.91 -11.84 -2.75
C PRO A 104 -2.43 -12.19 -2.83
N LEU A 105 -1.56 -11.26 -2.43
CA LEU A 105 -0.15 -11.55 -2.25
C LEU A 105 0.08 -12.63 -1.18
N PRO A 106 1.25 -13.31 -1.18
CA PRO A 106 1.52 -14.40 -0.24
C PRO A 106 1.36 -13.97 1.23
N GLY A 107 0.57 -14.74 2.00
CA GLY A 107 0.33 -14.52 3.41
C GLY A 107 -0.75 -13.48 3.75
N VAL A 108 -1.29 -12.76 2.77
CA VAL A 108 -2.26 -11.68 2.99
C VAL A 108 -3.50 -12.16 3.73
N VAL A 109 -4.18 -13.19 3.22
CA VAL A 109 -5.45 -13.65 3.79
C VAL A 109 -5.29 -14.08 5.25
N ASP A 110 -4.27 -14.90 5.51
CA ASP A 110 -4.00 -15.43 6.85
C ASP A 110 -3.61 -14.30 7.82
N THR A 111 -2.74 -13.39 7.39
CA THR A 111 -2.26 -12.27 8.23
C THR A 111 -3.38 -11.27 8.51
N VAL A 112 -4.15 -10.85 7.50
CA VAL A 112 -5.28 -9.94 7.68
C VAL A 112 -6.31 -10.52 8.66
N ARG A 113 -6.71 -11.78 8.48
CA ARG A 113 -7.66 -12.44 9.37
C ARG A 113 -7.11 -12.66 10.78
N ALA A 114 -5.82 -12.98 10.91
CA ALA A 114 -5.17 -13.11 12.21
C ALA A 114 -5.11 -11.79 12.98
N ILE A 115 -4.86 -10.67 12.29
CA ILE A 115 -4.89 -9.32 12.86
C ILE A 115 -6.31 -8.94 13.26
N ALA A 116 -7.29 -9.07 12.36
CA ALA A 116 -8.69 -8.71 12.60
C ALA A 116 -9.30 -9.43 13.83
N ALA A 117 -8.90 -10.69 14.06
CA ALA A 117 -9.31 -11.44 15.24
C ALA A 117 -8.77 -10.87 16.56
N ARG A 118 -7.79 -9.95 16.53
CA ARG A 118 -7.04 -9.50 17.70
C ARG A 118 -7.02 -7.99 17.88
N ARG A 119 -7.05 -7.21 16.79
CA ARG A 119 -6.94 -5.74 16.82
C ARG A 119 -7.94 -5.09 15.89
N PRO A 120 -8.39 -3.88 16.19
CA PRO A 120 -9.01 -3.00 15.22
C PRO A 120 -8.11 -2.86 14.00
N LEU A 121 -8.68 -3.01 12.80
CA LEU A 121 -7.96 -3.06 11.56
C LEU A 121 -8.56 -2.11 10.53
N ALA A 122 -7.73 -1.28 9.93
CA ALA A 122 -8.09 -0.41 8.82
C ALA A 122 -7.22 -0.71 7.59
N VAL A 123 -7.72 -0.35 6.43
CA VAL A 123 -6.93 -0.18 5.21
C VAL A 123 -6.88 1.31 4.86
N ALA A 124 -5.74 1.79 4.34
CA ALA A 124 -5.53 3.18 3.93
C ALA A 124 -4.82 3.20 2.57
N SER A 125 -5.50 3.65 1.51
CA SER A 125 -5.00 3.63 0.13
C SER A 125 -5.12 4.98 -0.56
N ASN A 126 -4.19 5.26 -1.49
CA ASN A 126 -4.28 6.39 -2.43
C ASN A 126 -5.29 6.14 -3.56
N SER A 127 -5.91 4.97 -3.61
CA SER A 127 -6.93 4.62 -4.59
C SER A 127 -8.27 5.31 -4.30
N PRO A 128 -9.07 5.66 -5.31
CA PRO A 128 -10.45 6.09 -5.14
C PRO A 128 -11.28 5.05 -4.37
N ARG A 129 -12.35 5.51 -3.71
CA ARG A 129 -13.18 4.67 -2.84
C ARG A 129 -13.73 3.43 -3.54
N ASP A 130 -14.35 3.61 -4.71
CA ASP A 130 -14.97 2.51 -5.44
C ASP A 130 -13.95 1.42 -5.81
N LEU A 131 -12.72 1.84 -6.18
CA LEU A 131 -11.65 0.92 -6.51
C LEU A 131 -11.13 0.17 -5.27
N LEU A 132 -10.95 0.87 -4.15
CA LEU A 132 -10.54 0.27 -2.88
C LEU A 132 -11.56 -0.77 -2.41
N GLU A 133 -12.84 -0.40 -2.36
CA GLU A 133 -13.93 -1.30 -1.94
C GLU A 133 -14.03 -2.52 -2.86
N GLY A 134 -13.99 -2.31 -4.18
CA GLY A 134 -13.98 -3.41 -5.16
C GLY A 134 -12.77 -4.35 -5.00
N THR A 135 -11.60 -3.81 -4.64
CA THR A 135 -10.41 -4.61 -4.36
C THR A 135 -10.60 -5.48 -3.12
N LEU A 136 -11.10 -4.91 -2.02
CA LEU A 136 -11.34 -5.66 -0.78
C LEU A 136 -12.42 -6.75 -0.96
N GLU A 137 -13.48 -6.45 -1.72
CA GLU A 137 -14.52 -7.43 -2.07
C GLU A 137 -13.95 -8.55 -2.96
N GLY A 138 -13.18 -8.20 -3.99
CA GLY A 138 -12.53 -9.15 -4.90
C GLY A 138 -11.55 -10.08 -4.21
N LEU A 139 -10.90 -9.63 -3.13
CA LEU A 139 -10.03 -10.43 -2.26
C LEU A 139 -10.83 -11.25 -1.22
N GLY A 140 -12.12 -10.99 -1.03
CA GLY A 140 -12.93 -11.60 0.03
C GLY A 140 -12.49 -11.18 1.43
N LEU A 141 -11.99 -9.95 1.59
CA LEU A 141 -11.44 -9.41 2.82
C LEU A 141 -12.19 -8.18 3.35
N ALA A 142 -13.23 -7.71 2.67
CA ALA A 142 -13.97 -6.52 3.08
C ALA A 142 -14.51 -6.61 4.51
N ASP A 143 -14.94 -7.80 4.93
CA ASP A 143 -15.47 -8.08 6.27
C ASP A 143 -14.40 -8.12 7.39
N ALA A 144 -13.12 -8.17 7.03
CA ALA A 144 -12.02 -8.20 7.98
C ALA A 144 -11.63 -6.80 8.48
N PHE A 145 -11.95 -5.75 7.73
CA PHE A 145 -11.60 -4.37 8.07
C PHE A 145 -12.74 -3.67 8.80
N ASP A 146 -12.43 -3.01 9.92
CA ASP A 146 -13.37 -2.16 10.65
C ASP A 146 -13.66 -0.86 9.86
N THR A 147 -12.70 -0.39 9.05
CA THR A 147 -12.83 0.78 8.19
C THR A 147 -11.86 0.73 7.01
N ALA A 148 -12.25 1.36 5.90
CA ALA A 148 -11.41 1.62 4.75
C ALA A 148 -11.33 3.13 4.51
N ILE A 149 -10.12 3.66 4.42
CA ILE A 149 -9.84 5.07 4.15
C ILE A 149 -9.21 5.18 2.77
N SER A 150 -9.91 5.87 1.89
CA SER A 150 -9.51 6.10 0.51
C SER A 150 -8.95 7.51 0.31
N PHE A 151 -8.39 7.77 -0.86
CA PHE A 151 -8.03 9.14 -1.28
C PHE A 151 -9.19 10.14 -1.16
N ASP A 152 -10.43 9.71 -1.39
CA ASP A 152 -11.60 10.58 -1.37
C ASP A 152 -12.01 11.06 0.03
N ASP A 153 -11.46 10.48 1.09
CA ASP A 153 -11.78 10.79 2.49
C ASP A 153 -10.86 11.85 3.10
N VAL A 154 -9.79 12.24 2.40
CA VAL A 154 -8.74 13.09 2.95
C VAL A 154 -8.45 14.29 2.05
N VAL A 155 -7.78 15.27 2.61
CA VAL A 155 -7.38 16.48 1.85
C VAL A 155 -6.11 16.22 1.03
N ALA A 156 -5.18 15.42 1.58
CA ALA A 156 -3.91 15.14 0.95
C ALA A 156 -3.61 13.63 0.96
N ALA A 157 -3.22 13.12 -0.23
CA ALA A 157 -2.76 11.76 -0.42
C ALA A 157 -1.37 11.53 0.18
N LYS A 158 -0.96 10.24 0.34
CA LYS A 158 0.43 9.88 0.64
C LYS A 158 1.38 10.59 -0.36
N PRO A 159 2.47 11.22 0.07
CA PRO A 159 3.15 11.01 1.36
C PRO A 159 2.65 11.87 2.53
N ALA A 160 1.54 12.63 2.40
CA ALA A 160 0.93 13.30 3.54
C ALA A 160 0.37 12.26 4.54
N PRO A 161 0.36 12.57 5.85
CA PRO A 161 -0.06 11.61 6.89
C PRO A 161 -1.57 11.41 6.99
N ASP A 162 -2.36 12.14 6.21
CA ASP A 162 -3.80 12.31 6.38
C ASP A 162 -4.57 10.98 6.40
N LEU A 163 -4.25 10.06 5.46
CA LEU A 163 -4.86 8.73 5.39
C LEU A 163 -4.64 7.90 6.67
N TYR A 164 -3.41 7.88 7.17
CA TYR A 164 -3.06 7.15 8.38
C TYR A 164 -3.64 7.79 9.63
N LEU A 165 -3.67 9.11 9.71
CA LEU A 165 -4.31 9.84 10.81
C LEU A 165 -5.83 9.62 10.82
N ALA A 166 -6.48 9.64 9.66
CA ALA A 166 -7.91 9.34 9.52
C ALA A 166 -8.22 7.89 9.93
N ALA A 167 -7.39 6.93 9.51
CA ALA A 167 -7.52 5.53 9.89
C ALA A 167 -7.39 5.33 11.40
N ALA A 168 -6.36 5.89 12.04
CA ALA A 168 -6.18 5.82 13.48
C ALA A 168 -7.37 6.42 14.25
N ALA A 169 -7.86 7.59 13.80
CA ALA A 169 -9.01 8.26 14.39
C ALA A 169 -10.28 7.40 14.28
N ALA A 170 -10.54 6.80 13.12
CA ALA A 170 -11.68 5.91 12.89
C ALA A 170 -11.63 4.64 13.77
N LEU A 171 -10.41 4.13 14.04
CA LEU A 171 -10.19 2.99 14.93
C LEU A 171 -10.17 3.38 16.42
N GLY A 172 -10.23 4.67 16.75
CA GLY A 172 -10.19 5.16 18.14
C GLY A 172 -8.84 4.96 18.81
N ALA A 173 -7.73 4.88 18.05
CA ALA A 173 -6.39 4.63 18.55
C ALA A 173 -5.48 5.86 18.39
N ALA A 174 -4.51 6.02 19.30
CA ALA A 174 -3.47 7.03 19.12
C ALA A 174 -2.48 6.55 18.04
N PRO A 175 -2.07 7.41 17.09
CA PRO A 175 -1.15 7.00 16.01
C PRO A 175 0.13 6.32 16.53
N ALA A 176 0.71 6.79 17.63
CA ALA A 176 1.92 6.22 18.21
C ALA A 176 1.75 4.77 18.71
N ASP A 177 0.51 4.36 18.99
CA ASP A 177 0.16 3.01 19.42
C ASP A 177 -0.34 2.15 18.25
N CYS A 178 -0.34 2.68 17.02
CA CYS A 178 -0.72 1.96 15.82
C CYS A 178 0.48 1.35 15.12
N LEU A 179 0.25 0.20 14.49
CA LEU A 179 1.14 -0.41 13.52
C LEU A 179 0.65 -0.09 12.11
N ALA A 180 1.49 0.52 11.29
CA ALA A 180 1.30 0.61 9.86
C ALA A 180 2.10 -0.50 9.16
N VAL A 181 1.55 -1.06 8.07
CA VAL A 181 2.29 -1.95 7.17
C VAL A 181 2.15 -1.40 5.75
N GLU A 182 3.28 -1.26 5.06
CA GLU A 182 3.41 -0.54 3.79
C GLU A 182 4.43 -1.20 2.86
N ASP A 183 4.24 -1.01 1.56
CA ASP A 183 5.15 -1.54 0.55
C ASP A 183 6.04 -0.48 -0.10
N SER A 184 5.62 0.79 -0.10
CA SER A 184 6.18 1.90 -0.88
C SER A 184 6.94 2.92 -0.02
N GLU A 185 7.88 3.65 -0.65
CA GLU A 185 8.56 4.79 0.00
C GLU A 185 7.59 5.91 0.35
N THR A 186 6.62 6.17 -0.52
CA THR A 186 5.62 7.23 -0.35
C THR A 186 4.70 6.94 0.84
N GLY A 187 4.22 5.71 0.95
CA GLY A 187 3.38 5.29 2.06
C GLY A 187 4.15 5.16 3.37
N ALA A 188 5.40 4.67 3.33
CA ALA A 188 6.27 4.65 4.50
C ALA A 188 6.49 6.06 5.08
N GLN A 189 6.71 7.07 4.22
CA GLN A 189 6.81 8.47 4.64
C GLN A 189 5.51 8.94 5.31
N ALA A 190 4.35 8.62 4.73
CA ALA A 190 3.05 9.00 5.28
C ALA A 190 2.80 8.39 6.67
N ALA A 191 3.06 7.09 6.83
CA ALA A 191 2.88 6.37 8.09
C ALA A 191 3.81 6.91 9.20
N LEU A 192 5.08 7.15 8.88
CA LEU A 192 6.03 7.76 9.82
C LEU A 192 5.67 9.21 10.17
N ALA A 193 5.22 10.00 9.18
CA ALA A 193 4.76 11.37 9.42
C ALA A 193 3.50 11.41 10.30
N ALA A 194 2.64 10.38 10.24
CA ALA A 194 1.52 10.18 11.16
C ALA A 194 1.95 9.79 12.58
N GLY A 195 3.23 9.42 12.78
CA GLY A 195 3.77 8.99 14.07
C GLY A 195 3.52 7.50 14.40
N MET A 196 3.20 6.68 13.40
CA MET A 196 2.95 5.24 13.60
C MET A 196 4.25 4.44 13.66
N GLN A 197 4.19 3.25 14.27
CA GLN A 197 5.20 2.22 14.11
C GLN A 197 5.02 1.57 12.74
N LEU A 198 6.13 1.30 12.03
CA LEU A 198 6.07 0.88 10.62
C LEU A 198 6.83 -0.42 10.37
N ILE A 199 6.16 -1.37 9.73
CA ILE A 199 6.77 -2.50 9.03
C ILE A 199 6.67 -2.22 7.53
N ALA A 200 7.79 -2.30 6.82
CA ALA A 200 7.80 -2.23 5.36
C ALA A 200 7.88 -3.64 4.76
N VAL A 201 7.07 -3.88 3.72
CA VAL A 201 7.06 -5.10 2.89
C VAL A 201 7.20 -4.65 1.43
N PRO A 202 8.40 -4.29 0.96
CA PRO A 202 8.58 -3.67 -0.36
C PRO A 202 8.12 -4.57 -1.49
N SER A 203 7.25 -4.07 -2.36
CA SER A 203 6.75 -4.75 -3.55
C SER A 203 7.37 -4.22 -4.84
N ILE A 204 7.74 -2.94 -4.88
CA ILE A 204 8.21 -2.25 -6.07
C ILE A 204 9.74 -2.40 -6.20
N PRO A 205 10.26 -3.02 -7.29
CA PRO A 205 11.69 -3.18 -7.49
C PRO A 205 12.43 -1.85 -7.50
N GLY A 206 13.46 -1.73 -6.68
CA GLY A 206 14.32 -0.55 -6.59
C GLY A 206 13.83 0.51 -5.61
N GLN A 207 12.69 0.32 -4.93
CA GLN A 207 12.29 1.11 -3.79
C GLN A 207 12.84 0.53 -2.49
N GLU A 208 13.27 1.41 -1.60
CA GLU A 208 13.80 1.05 -0.27
C GLU A 208 13.11 1.89 0.82
N PRO A 209 11.83 1.58 1.15
CA PRO A 209 11.11 2.32 2.16
C PRO A 209 11.87 2.31 3.49
N VAL A 210 12.03 3.50 4.07
CA VAL A 210 12.68 3.66 5.36
C VAL A 210 11.71 3.23 6.45
N ALA A 211 12.05 2.15 7.14
CA ALA A 211 11.22 1.60 8.21
C ALA A 211 12.08 0.98 9.31
N PRO A 212 11.63 1.00 10.59
CA PRO A 212 12.30 0.29 11.68
C PRO A 212 12.40 -1.22 11.45
N ARG A 213 11.42 -1.79 10.73
CA ARG A 213 11.39 -3.21 10.35
C ARG A 213 11.04 -3.36 8.86
N ARG A 214 11.77 -4.26 8.19
CA ARG A 214 11.44 -4.70 6.82
C ARG A 214 11.26 -6.21 6.82
N LEU A 215 10.28 -6.67 6.06
CA LEU A 215 10.00 -8.08 5.80
C LEU A 215 9.93 -8.29 4.28
N ASP A 216 10.17 -9.51 3.84
CA ASP A 216 10.07 -9.86 2.41
C ASP A 216 8.64 -10.17 1.99
N SER A 217 7.76 -10.52 2.96
CA SER A 217 6.37 -10.90 2.69
C SER A 217 5.55 -10.88 3.98
N LEU A 218 4.22 -10.74 3.86
CA LEU A 218 3.28 -10.98 4.96
C LEU A 218 3.21 -12.47 5.37
N ALA A 219 3.76 -13.38 4.56
CA ALA A 219 3.93 -14.80 4.91
C ALA A 219 5.11 -15.08 5.86
N ASP A 220 5.76 -14.03 6.40
CA ASP A 220 6.87 -14.19 7.35
C ASP A 220 6.41 -14.95 8.60
N PRO A 221 7.05 -16.10 8.96
CA PRO A 221 6.60 -16.93 10.06
C PRO A 221 6.78 -16.26 11.43
N VAL A 222 7.76 -15.35 11.59
CA VAL A 222 7.97 -14.62 12.84
C VAL A 222 6.88 -13.56 13.02
N LEU A 223 6.44 -12.91 11.92
CA LEU A 223 5.27 -12.02 11.93
C LEU A 223 4.02 -12.79 12.38
N ALA A 224 3.78 -13.95 11.81
CA ALA A 224 2.62 -14.79 12.16
C ALA A 224 2.65 -15.21 13.64
N GLU A 225 3.82 -15.63 14.16
CA GLU A 225 3.99 -16.00 15.56
C GLU A 225 3.78 -14.79 16.49
N TRP A 226 4.32 -13.62 16.13
CA TRP A 226 4.14 -12.39 16.90
C TRP A 226 2.66 -11.99 16.98
N ILE A 227 1.93 -11.99 15.87
CA ILE A 227 0.49 -11.69 15.82
C ILE A 227 -0.30 -12.73 16.66
N ALA A 228 0.06 -14.01 16.57
CA ALA A 228 -0.59 -15.07 17.34
C ALA A 228 -0.46 -14.89 18.86
N GLY A 229 0.61 -14.23 19.30
CA GLY A 229 0.84 -13.88 20.72
C GLY A 229 0.00 -12.71 21.25
N TRP A 230 -0.72 -11.96 20.38
CA TRP A 230 -1.58 -10.87 20.83
C TRP A 230 -2.86 -11.41 21.49
N GLU A 231 -3.41 -10.68 22.46
CA GLU A 231 -4.70 -11.03 23.04
C GLU A 231 -5.81 -10.98 22.00
N VAL A 232 -6.73 -11.95 22.06
CA VAL A 232 -7.88 -12.01 21.15
C VAL A 232 -8.87 -10.90 21.49
N ARG A 233 -9.41 -10.25 20.48
CA ARG A 233 -10.44 -9.23 20.59
C ARG A 233 -11.73 -9.85 21.15
N ARG A 234 -12.30 -9.23 22.20
CA ARG A 234 -13.53 -9.69 22.86
C ARG A 234 -14.77 -9.12 22.17
#